data_1f0e7d8ef16d272994473e0b89d64d6f
#
_entry.id   1f0e7d8ef16d272994473e0b89d64d6f
#
_cell.length_a   1.000
_cell.length_b   1.000
_cell.length_c   1.000
_cell.angle_alpha   90.00
_cell.angle_beta   90.00
_cell.angle_gamma   90.00
#
_symmetry.space_group_name_H-M   'P 1'
#
loop_
_entity.id
_entity.type
_entity.pdbx_description
1 polymer ?
#
loop_
_entity_poly.entity_id
_entity_poly.type
_entity_poly.pdbx_seq_one_letter_code
_entity_poly.pdbx_strand_id
1 'polypeptide(L)'
;VTNTYGLEPGEFQALMDYQGGVCAICRQPRRYRLDVDHDHKTGLVRGLTCRLCNRRILPGAKDNPETLRSAADYLDDPPAVRFLGPRFHVDTRGVIDE
;
A
#
# COMPACT_ATOMS: atom_id res chain seq x y z
N VAL A 1 26.76 0.31 15.60
CA VAL A 1 26.14 0.04 14.30
C VAL A 1 25.17 1.15 13.95
N THR A 2 25.38 1.72 12.79
CA THR A 2 24.50 2.79 12.31
C THR A 2 23.15 2.19 11.96
N ASN A 3 22.10 2.77 12.51
CA ASN A 3 20.73 2.35 12.21
C ASN A 3 20.22 3.14 11.00
N THR A 4 20.35 2.55 9.82
CA THR A 4 19.97 3.22 8.58
C THR A 4 18.47 3.39 8.41
N TYR A 5 17.67 2.69 9.23
CA TYR A 5 16.21 2.76 9.13
C TYR A 5 15.57 3.63 10.21
N GLY A 6 16.37 4.23 11.08
CA GLY A 6 15.86 5.10 12.14
C GLY A 6 15.22 4.39 13.32
N LEU A 7 15.39 3.07 13.41
CA LEU A 7 14.83 2.29 14.51
C LEU A 7 15.94 1.80 15.44
N GLU A 8 15.68 1.85 16.73
CA GLU A 8 16.57 1.31 17.74
C GLU A 8 16.47 -0.21 17.79
N PRO A 9 17.47 -0.91 18.38
CA PRO A 9 17.40 -2.35 18.52
C PRO A 9 16.10 -2.81 19.18
N GLY A 10 15.46 -3.78 18.58
CA GLY A 10 14.19 -4.33 19.10
C GLY A 10 12.96 -3.59 18.63
N GLU A 11 13.09 -2.40 18.08
CA GLU A 11 11.92 -1.62 17.65
C GLU A 11 11.25 -2.19 16.41
N PHE A 12 12.03 -2.78 15.51
CA PHE A 12 11.44 -3.43 14.33
C PHE A 12 10.47 -4.53 14.78
N GLN A 13 10.91 -5.40 15.67
CA GLN A 13 10.07 -6.50 16.15
C GLN A 13 8.88 -5.98 16.94
N ALA A 14 9.08 -4.96 17.76
CA ALA A 14 7.99 -4.37 18.51
C ALA A 14 6.92 -3.79 17.58
N LEU A 15 7.35 -3.15 16.50
CA LEU A 15 6.43 -2.58 15.50
C LEU A 15 5.73 -3.69 14.72
N MET A 16 6.44 -4.76 14.36
CA MET A 16 5.83 -5.94 13.73
C MET A 16 4.71 -6.50 14.61
N ASP A 17 5.00 -6.66 15.90
CA ASP A 17 4.01 -7.18 16.84
C ASP A 17 2.81 -6.24 16.94
N TYR A 18 3.06 -4.95 16.97
CA TYR A 18 2.00 -3.95 17.04
C TYR A 18 1.10 -4.00 15.81
N GLN A 19 1.67 -4.27 14.65
CA GLN A 19 0.91 -4.37 13.39
C GLN A 19 0.25 -5.75 13.21
N GLY A 20 0.46 -6.68 14.14
CA GLY A 20 -0.10 -8.02 14.05
C GLY A 20 0.62 -8.91 13.04
N GLY A 21 1.86 -8.61 12.73
CA GLY A 21 2.66 -9.41 11.81
C GLY A 21 2.33 -9.20 10.34
N VAL A 22 1.60 -8.13 10.01
CA VAL A 22 1.13 -7.88 8.65
C VAL A 22 1.55 -6.49 8.17
N CYS A 23 1.49 -6.29 6.85
CA CYS A 23 1.70 -4.97 6.26
C CYS A 23 0.71 -3.96 6.83
N ALA A 24 1.16 -2.77 7.16
CA ALA A 24 0.32 -1.73 7.75
C ALA A 24 -0.77 -1.23 6.79
N ILE A 25 -0.60 -1.42 5.50
CA ILE A 25 -1.53 -0.91 4.48
C ILE A 25 -2.48 -1.99 3.99
N CYS A 26 -1.95 -3.04 3.36
CA CYS A 26 -2.80 -4.08 2.77
C CYS A 26 -3.25 -5.12 3.77
N ARG A 27 -2.67 -5.14 4.96
CA ARG A 27 -3.04 -6.03 6.07
C ARG A 27 -2.80 -7.50 5.76
N GLN A 28 -1.86 -7.80 4.86
CA GLN A 28 -1.53 -9.17 4.50
C GLN A 28 -0.20 -9.59 5.10
N PRO A 29 -0.09 -10.82 5.61
CA PRO A 29 1.21 -11.34 6.03
C PRO A 29 2.08 -11.63 4.80
N ARG A 30 3.39 -11.52 4.97
CA ARG A 30 4.33 -11.83 3.89
C ARG A 30 5.39 -12.79 4.40
N ARG A 31 5.93 -13.58 3.51
CA ARG A 31 6.99 -14.55 3.85
C ARG A 31 8.37 -13.92 3.90
N TYR A 32 8.47 -12.66 3.53
CA TYR A 32 9.72 -11.93 3.55
C TYR A 32 9.63 -10.81 4.59
N ARG A 33 10.77 -10.22 4.91
CA ARG A 33 10.84 -9.11 5.86
C ARG A 33 10.16 -7.89 5.26
N LEU A 34 9.24 -7.28 6.00
CA LEU A 34 8.59 -6.06 5.56
C LEU A 34 9.59 -4.90 5.48
N ASP A 35 9.33 -3.97 4.58
CA ASP A 35 10.16 -2.77 4.45
C ASP A 35 9.84 -1.78 5.57
N VAL A 36 10.87 -1.06 6.03
CA VAL A 36 10.65 0.08 6.93
C VAL A 36 10.32 1.27 6.06
N ASP A 37 9.06 1.71 6.11
CA ASP A 37 8.60 2.84 5.31
C ASP A 37 8.88 4.15 6.02
N HIS A 38 9.29 5.15 5.26
CA HIS A 38 9.57 6.48 5.81
C HIS A 38 9.17 7.57 4.84
N ASP A 39 8.91 8.75 5.38
CA ASP A 39 8.64 9.95 4.58
C ASP A 39 9.94 10.38 3.91
N HIS A 40 9.91 10.51 2.59
CA HIS A 40 11.12 10.82 1.82
C HIS A 40 11.64 12.23 2.02
N LYS A 41 10.79 13.14 2.52
CA LYS A 41 11.20 14.53 2.78
C LYS A 41 11.79 14.71 4.17
N THR A 42 11.20 14.06 5.16
CA THR A 42 11.58 14.25 6.57
C THR A 42 12.38 13.10 7.15
N GLY A 43 12.29 11.92 6.54
CA GLY A 43 12.89 10.70 7.07
C GLY A 43 12.08 10.05 8.18
N LEU A 44 10.90 10.59 8.50
CA LEU A 44 10.06 10.03 9.55
C LEU A 44 9.65 8.60 9.21
N VAL A 45 9.92 7.66 10.13
CA VAL A 45 9.49 6.28 9.99
C VAL A 45 7.99 6.23 10.22
N ARG A 46 7.25 5.66 9.25
CA ARG A 46 5.80 5.61 9.31
C ARG A 46 5.26 4.25 9.70
N GLY A 47 5.97 3.19 9.38
CA GLY A 47 5.51 1.84 9.68
C GLY A 47 6.24 0.80 8.86
N LEU A 48 5.76 -0.44 8.94
CA LEU A 48 6.30 -1.55 8.15
C LEU A 48 5.31 -1.91 7.06
N THR A 49 5.78 -1.96 5.83
CA THR A 49 4.93 -2.20 4.67
C THR A 49 5.54 -3.25 3.76
N CYS A 50 4.69 -3.95 3.01
CA CYS A 50 5.18 -4.93 2.04
C CYS A 50 5.77 -4.22 0.82
N ARG A 51 6.47 -4.99 0.01
CA ARG A 51 7.14 -4.43 -1.18
C ARG A 51 6.18 -3.72 -2.12
N LEU A 52 5.01 -4.31 -2.34
CA LEU A 52 4.01 -3.71 -3.22
C LEU A 52 3.56 -2.35 -2.70
N CYS A 53 3.18 -2.28 -1.43
CA CYS A 53 2.69 -1.04 -0.84
C CYS A 53 3.79 0.02 -0.75
N ASN A 54 4.99 -0.38 -0.33
CA ASN A 54 6.09 0.55 -0.15
C ASN A 54 6.67 1.08 -1.46
N ARG A 55 6.68 0.24 -2.48
CA ARG A 55 7.40 0.56 -3.72
C ARG A 55 6.50 0.96 -4.87
N ARG A 56 5.20 0.68 -4.79
CA ARG A 56 4.25 0.96 -5.86
C ARG A 56 3.06 1.80 -5.44
N ILE A 57 2.37 1.41 -4.38
CA ILE A 57 1.14 2.11 -3.99
C ILE A 57 1.44 3.51 -3.46
N LEU A 58 2.35 3.62 -2.51
CA LEU A 58 2.69 4.91 -1.94
C LEU A 58 3.38 5.83 -2.95
N PRO A 59 4.41 5.37 -3.68
CA PRO A 59 5.05 6.23 -4.68
C PRO A 59 4.11 6.59 -5.83
N GLY A 60 3.24 5.65 -6.23
CA GLY A 60 2.27 5.90 -7.29
C GLY A 60 1.32 7.04 -6.96
N ALA A 61 0.96 7.16 -5.70
CA ALA A 61 0.12 8.26 -5.22
C ALA A 61 0.96 9.47 -4.78
N LYS A 62 2.28 9.42 -4.93
CA LYS A 62 3.21 10.47 -4.49
C LYS A 62 3.03 10.81 -3.01
N ASP A 63 2.75 9.78 -2.21
CA ASP A 63 2.50 9.90 -0.77
C ASP A 63 1.36 10.86 -0.42
N ASN A 64 0.44 11.09 -1.35
CA ASN A 64 -0.69 11.99 -1.13
C ASN A 64 -1.90 11.22 -0.63
N PRO A 65 -2.30 11.40 0.64
CA PRO A 65 -3.44 10.66 1.19
C PRO A 65 -4.75 10.95 0.49
N GLU A 66 -4.95 12.15 -0.04
CA GLU A 66 -6.18 12.49 -0.77
C GLU A 66 -6.31 11.68 -2.06
N THR A 67 -5.20 11.46 -2.77
CA THR A 67 -5.21 10.62 -3.95
C THR A 67 -5.59 9.19 -3.59
N LEU A 68 -5.10 8.69 -2.47
CA LEU A 68 -5.42 7.34 -2.01
C LEU A 68 -6.88 7.22 -1.58
N ARG A 69 -7.42 8.23 -0.91
CA ARG A 69 -8.85 8.25 -0.55
C ARG A 69 -9.72 8.31 -1.80
N SER A 70 -9.34 9.13 -2.75
CA SER A 70 -10.05 9.25 -4.01
C SER A 70 -10.04 7.93 -4.78
N ALA A 71 -8.92 7.22 -4.75
CA ALA A 71 -8.83 5.90 -5.38
C ALA A 71 -9.77 4.90 -4.70
N ALA A 72 -9.86 4.95 -3.37
CA ALA A 72 -10.78 4.10 -2.63
C ALA A 72 -12.23 4.40 -3.01
N ASP A 73 -12.59 5.67 -3.07
CA ASP A 73 -13.95 6.09 -3.47
C ASP A 73 -14.27 5.63 -4.89
N TYR A 74 -13.30 5.74 -5.78
CA TYR A 74 -13.45 5.30 -7.16
C TYR A 74 -13.79 3.81 -7.25
N LEU A 75 -13.10 3.00 -6.44
CA LEU A 75 -13.34 1.55 -6.43
C LEU A 75 -14.68 1.20 -5.79
N ASP A 76 -15.08 1.94 -4.76
CA ASP A 76 -16.35 1.70 -4.09
C ASP A 76 -17.55 2.08 -4.95
N ASP A 77 -17.42 3.11 -5.78
CA ASP A 77 -18.51 3.62 -6.59
C ASP A 77 -17.98 4.10 -7.94
N PRO A 78 -17.65 3.15 -8.84
CA PRO A 78 -17.05 3.50 -10.13
C PRO A 78 -17.97 4.39 -10.97
N PRO A 79 -17.47 5.53 -11.46
CA PRO A 79 -18.32 6.48 -12.21
C PRO A 79 -18.89 5.90 -13.50
N ALA A 80 -18.17 4.99 -14.16
CA ALA A 80 -18.69 4.39 -15.39
C ALA A 80 -19.95 3.57 -15.12
N VAL A 81 -19.99 2.87 -13.99
CA VAL A 81 -21.18 2.08 -13.62
C VAL A 81 -22.35 3.00 -13.32
N ARG A 82 -22.12 4.11 -12.59
CA ARG A 82 -23.18 5.07 -12.28
C ARG A 82 -23.74 5.73 -13.53
N PHE A 83 -22.87 6.10 -14.47
CA PHE A 83 -23.27 6.90 -15.63
C PHE A 83 -23.78 6.04 -16.77
N LEU A 84 -23.10 4.93 -17.08
CA LEU A 84 -23.41 4.09 -18.26
C LEU A 84 -24.13 2.82 -17.91
N GLY A 85 -24.11 2.39 -16.64
CA GLY A 85 -24.48 1.04 -16.25
C GLY A 85 -23.32 0.07 -16.51
N PRO A 86 -23.47 -1.21 -16.15
CA PRO A 86 -22.37 -2.16 -16.28
C PRO A 86 -21.88 -2.32 -17.72
N ARG A 87 -20.58 -2.28 -17.89
CA ARG A 87 -19.89 -2.55 -19.14
C ARG A 87 -18.70 -3.45 -18.82
N PHE A 88 -18.45 -4.44 -19.64
CA PHE A 88 -17.40 -5.42 -19.39
C PHE A 88 -16.39 -5.41 -20.52
N HIS A 89 -15.14 -5.15 -20.15
CA HIS A 89 -14.03 -5.24 -21.09
C HIS A 89 -13.65 -6.71 -21.23
N VAL A 90 -13.59 -7.19 -22.46
CA VAL A 90 -13.23 -8.58 -22.75
C VAL A 90 -11.98 -8.53 -23.63
N ASP A 91 -10.92 -9.22 -23.21
CA ASP A 91 -9.69 -9.24 -24.01
C ASP A 91 -9.86 -10.13 -25.25
N THR A 92 -8.81 -10.17 -26.07
CA THR A 92 -8.85 -10.91 -27.35
C THR A 92 -9.02 -12.41 -27.18
N ARG A 93 -8.83 -12.93 -25.96
CA ARG A 93 -9.02 -14.34 -25.66
C ARG A 93 -10.38 -14.63 -25.07
N GLY A 94 -11.22 -13.62 -24.91
CA GLY A 94 -12.53 -13.77 -24.32
C GLY A 94 -12.52 -13.79 -22.81
N VAL A 95 -11.42 -13.45 -22.19
CA VAL A 95 -11.27 -13.42 -20.73
C VAL A 95 -11.63 -12.02 -20.25
N ILE A 96 -12.45 -11.94 -19.18
CA ILE A 96 -12.80 -10.65 -18.60
C ILE A 96 -11.55 -10.04 -17.97
N ASP A 97 -11.30 -8.78 -18.32
CA ASP A 97 -10.14 -8.05 -17.85
C ASP A 97 -10.49 -7.33 -16.55
N GLU A 98 -9.69 -7.59 -15.54
CA GLU A 98 -9.92 -6.96 -14.22
C GLU A 98 -9.04 -5.70 -14.04
#